data_9f5639d0672379e9827057f7875b8cd3
#
_entry.id   9f5639d0672379e9827057f7875b8cd3
#
_cell.length_a   1.000
_cell.length_b   1.000
_cell.length_c   1.000
_cell.angle_alpha   90.00
_cell.angle_beta   90.00
_cell.angle_gamma   90.00
#
_symmetry.space_group_name_H-M   'P 1'
#
loop_
_entity.id
_entity.type
_entity.pdbx_description
1 polymer ?
#
loop_
_entity_poly.entity_id
_entity_poly.type
_entity_poly.pdbx_seq_one_letter_code
_entity_poly.pdbx_strand_id
1 'polypeptide(L)'
;EEETILLGLKNKKINYKKEKFQSYQSKNKSQNINFTEDSLVGINYNLFGSKKIKNISVDPLPWFDSTDTNNEYISRVPSHRDFEFISVNDIQKVLKIDRGNWTIDKPLIMPLDYKLLIEEGTTINLTNGGYILSQGPVEFIGKKDNPILINGIDNGGGLFVVNSKNSSVLDYVTFKDLKNLDEISLSLTGSVTFY
;
A
#
# COMPACT_ATOMS: atom_id res chain seq x y z
N GLU A 1 -17.21 22.41 10.11
CA GLU A 1 -16.19 23.18 10.86
C GLU A 1 -15.03 22.22 11.14
N GLU A 2 -13.89 22.46 10.53
CA GLU A 2 -12.65 21.71 10.80
C GLU A 2 -11.93 22.36 11.98
N GLU A 3 -11.62 21.59 13.01
CA GLU A 3 -10.79 22.04 14.13
C GLU A 3 -9.32 21.76 13.82
N THR A 4 -8.53 22.82 13.73
CA THR A 4 -7.08 22.69 13.60
C THR A 4 -6.43 22.76 14.98
N ILE A 5 -5.67 21.72 15.36
CA ILE A 5 -4.91 21.70 16.60
C ILE A 5 -3.48 22.16 16.31
N LEU A 6 -3.07 23.25 16.96
CA LEU A 6 -1.69 23.74 16.92
C LEU A 6 -0.86 23.04 18.01
N LEU A 7 0.12 22.23 17.61
CA LEU A 7 1.08 21.62 18.51
C LEU A 7 2.20 22.61 18.84
N GLY A 8 2.26 23.10 20.07
CA GLY A 8 3.32 23.96 20.55
C GLY A 8 4.55 23.20 21.05
N LEU A 9 5.69 23.88 21.04
CA LEU A 9 6.95 23.33 21.54
C LEU A 9 6.88 22.96 23.03
N LYS A 10 7.38 21.78 23.37
CA LYS A 10 7.54 21.26 24.73
C LYS A 10 8.28 22.29 25.58
N ASN A 11 7.66 22.74 26.68
CA ASN A 11 8.23 23.62 27.74
C ASN A 11 7.86 25.10 27.75
N LYS A 12 6.86 25.57 27.01
CA LYS A 12 6.22 26.85 27.31
C LYS A 12 4.75 26.59 27.61
N LYS A 13 4.28 27.07 28.80
CA LYS A 13 2.83 27.20 29.06
C LYS A 13 2.29 28.21 28.05
N ILE A 14 1.74 27.74 26.97
CA ILE A 14 1.03 28.55 25.97
C ILE A 14 -0.44 28.47 26.34
N ASN A 15 -1.05 29.60 26.67
CA ASN A 15 -2.49 29.68 26.80
C ASN A 15 -3.08 29.65 25.40
N TYR A 16 -3.65 28.52 25.04
CA TYR A 16 -4.34 28.38 23.77
C TYR A 16 -5.67 29.13 23.82
N LYS A 17 -5.87 30.07 22.93
CA LYS A 17 -7.19 30.57 22.63
C LYS A 17 -7.72 29.75 21.45
N LYS A 18 -8.81 29.05 21.68
CA LYS A 18 -9.47 28.29 20.63
C LYS A 18 -10.00 29.30 19.59
N GLU A 19 -9.38 29.40 18.45
CA GLU A 19 -9.87 30.23 17.37
C GLU A 19 -10.59 29.35 16.37
N LYS A 20 -11.85 29.71 16.09
CA LYS A 20 -12.60 29.07 15.00
C LYS A 20 -12.06 29.60 13.69
N PHE A 21 -11.43 28.76 12.92
CA PHE A 21 -11.11 29.07 11.54
C PHE A 21 -12.40 28.96 10.72
N GLN A 22 -12.85 30.07 10.17
CA GLN A 22 -13.89 30.01 9.14
C GLN A 22 -13.19 29.65 7.83
N SER A 23 -13.51 28.46 7.30
CA SER A 23 -13.17 28.16 5.93
C SER A 23 -13.94 29.14 5.03
N TYR A 24 -13.24 29.99 4.31
CA TYR A 24 -13.86 30.81 3.28
C TYR A 24 -14.19 29.91 2.10
N GLN A 25 -15.38 29.32 2.12
CA GLN A 25 -15.95 28.84 0.87
C GLN A 25 -16.28 30.04 0.00
N SER A 26 -15.66 30.12 -1.14
CA SER A 26 -16.03 31.10 -2.16
C SER A 26 -17.53 31.04 -2.38
N LYS A 27 -18.23 32.16 -2.20
CA LYS A 27 -19.67 32.27 -2.43
C LYS A 27 -20.10 32.07 -3.89
N ASN A 28 -19.17 31.94 -4.80
CA ASN A 28 -19.42 31.64 -6.19
C ASN A 28 -19.50 30.12 -6.39
N LYS A 29 -20.65 29.59 -6.09
CA LYS A 29 -21.09 28.25 -6.46
C LYS A 29 -21.24 28.11 -7.97
N SER A 30 -20.19 28.08 -8.74
CA SER A 30 -20.29 27.56 -10.12
C SER A 30 -19.10 27.88 -11.03
N GLN A 31 -17.94 28.08 -10.48
CA GLN A 31 -16.78 27.89 -11.34
C GLN A 31 -16.24 26.50 -11.01
N ASN A 32 -16.55 25.52 -11.87
CA ASN A 32 -15.70 24.36 -12.02
C ASN A 32 -14.34 24.93 -12.45
N ILE A 33 -13.48 25.18 -11.48
CA ILE A 33 -12.08 25.48 -11.76
C ILE A 33 -11.52 24.14 -12.19
N ASN A 34 -11.47 23.92 -13.49
CA ASN A 34 -10.67 22.83 -14.05
C ASN A 34 -9.22 23.22 -13.78
N PHE A 35 -8.65 22.67 -12.72
CA PHE A 35 -7.22 22.72 -12.53
C PHE A 35 -6.61 21.84 -13.62
N THR A 36 -5.99 22.46 -14.62
CA THR A 36 -5.07 21.74 -15.50
C THR A 36 -3.78 21.49 -14.72
N GLU A 37 -3.07 20.42 -15.01
CA GLU A 37 -1.82 20.02 -14.32
C GLU A 37 -0.79 21.17 -14.23
N ASP A 38 -0.85 22.12 -15.14
CA ASP A 38 0.03 23.32 -15.18
C ASP A 38 -0.44 24.50 -14.32
N SER A 39 -1.56 24.38 -13.61
CA SER A 39 -2.17 25.54 -12.93
C SER A 39 -1.66 25.79 -11.50
N LEU A 40 -1.01 24.82 -10.86
CA LEU A 40 -0.47 24.96 -9.52
C LEU A 40 1.06 25.11 -9.56
N VAL A 41 1.52 26.35 -9.52
CA VAL A 41 2.95 26.71 -9.66
C VAL A 41 3.70 26.65 -8.33
N GLY A 42 3.00 26.74 -7.21
CA GLY A 42 3.61 26.72 -5.88
C GLY A 42 2.64 27.10 -4.76
N ILE A 43 3.04 26.81 -3.53
CA ILE A 43 2.30 27.16 -2.32
C ILE A 43 3.12 28.12 -1.49
N ASN A 44 2.56 29.29 -1.19
CA ASN A 44 3.13 30.23 -0.26
C ASN A 44 2.55 29.99 1.15
N TYR A 45 3.40 29.90 2.14
CA TYR A 45 2.98 29.72 3.53
C TYR A 45 3.77 30.59 4.49
N ASN A 46 3.15 30.97 5.61
CA ASN A 46 3.79 31.64 6.71
C ASN A 46 3.81 30.74 7.93
N LEU A 47 4.93 30.64 8.59
CA LEU A 47 4.97 30.06 9.92
C LEU A 47 4.27 31.00 10.92
N PHE A 48 3.45 30.44 11.81
CA PHE A 48 2.77 31.23 12.83
C PHE A 48 3.78 32.09 13.62
N GLY A 49 3.50 33.39 13.73
CA GLY A 49 4.39 34.38 14.36
C GLY A 49 5.55 34.85 13.51
N SER A 50 5.69 34.39 12.28
CA SER A 50 6.70 34.88 11.32
C SER A 50 6.06 35.77 10.25
N LYS A 51 6.70 36.90 9.94
CA LYS A 51 6.31 37.74 8.80
C LYS A 51 6.94 37.27 7.48
N LYS A 52 7.76 36.22 7.53
CA LYS A 52 8.49 35.73 6.37
C LYS A 52 7.66 34.72 5.60
N ILE A 53 7.31 35.07 4.38
CA ILE A 53 6.67 34.14 3.43
C ILE A 53 7.70 33.15 2.94
N LYS A 54 7.36 31.87 2.99
CA LYS A 54 8.13 30.78 2.37
C LYS A 54 7.34 30.24 1.19
N ASN A 55 8.04 29.84 0.16
CA ASN A 55 7.47 29.20 -1.00
C ASN A 55 7.91 27.74 -1.05
N ILE A 56 6.98 26.84 -1.36
CA ILE A 56 7.27 25.44 -1.71
C ILE A 56 6.91 25.32 -3.18
N SER A 57 7.88 24.93 -4.01
CA SER A 57 7.58 24.48 -5.36
C SER A 57 6.71 23.22 -5.26
N VAL A 58 5.63 23.21 -6.00
CA VAL A 58 4.81 22.02 -6.15
C VAL A 58 5.31 21.35 -7.42
N ASP A 59 6.05 20.27 -7.26
CA ASP A 59 6.26 19.36 -8.35
C ASP A 59 4.94 18.61 -8.54
N PRO A 60 4.30 18.70 -9.72
CA PRO A 60 3.12 17.89 -9.95
C PRO A 60 3.56 16.44 -9.76
N LEU A 61 3.09 15.82 -8.68
CA LEU A 61 3.05 14.36 -8.67
C LEU A 61 2.31 13.99 -9.95
N PRO A 62 2.90 13.16 -10.80
CA PRO A 62 2.14 12.63 -11.92
C PRO A 62 0.87 12.05 -11.30
N TRP A 63 -0.26 12.70 -11.56
CA TRP A 63 -1.56 12.17 -11.21
C TRP A 63 -1.66 10.87 -11.99
N PHE A 64 -1.36 9.79 -11.31
CA PHE A 64 -1.72 8.49 -11.86
C PHE A 64 -3.24 8.53 -11.95
N ASP A 65 -3.72 8.61 -13.17
CA ASP A 65 -5.14 8.45 -13.39
C ASP A 65 -5.50 7.12 -12.71
N SER A 66 -6.38 7.19 -11.71
CA SER A 66 -6.74 6.01 -10.91
C SER A 66 -7.25 4.85 -11.79
N THR A 67 -7.60 5.16 -13.03
CA THR A 67 -7.93 4.20 -14.07
C THR A 67 -6.69 3.48 -14.63
N ASP A 68 -5.55 4.15 -14.75
CA ASP A 68 -4.35 3.55 -15.35
C ASP A 68 -3.58 2.67 -14.35
N THR A 69 -3.48 3.09 -13.09
CA THR A 69 -2.83 2.29 -12.05
C THR A 69 -3.58 1.00 -11.75
N ASN A 70 -4.91 1.04 -11.75
CA ASN A 70 -5.72 -0.17 -11.61
C ASN A 70 -5.52 -1.12 -12.78
N ASN A 71 -5.37 -0.61 -13.99
CA ASN A 71 -5.19 -1.42 -15.18
C ASN A 71 -3.82 -2.11 -15.23
N GLU A 72 -2.76 -1.49 -14.76
CA GLU A 72 -1.42 -2.09 -14.80
C GLU A 72 -1.31 -3.35 -13.93
N TYR A 73 -1.97 -3.38 -12.76
CA TYR A 73 -2.02 -4.59 -11.93
C TYR A 73 -3.02 -5.62 -12.43
N ILE A 74 -4.17 -5.16 -12.91
CA ILE A 74 -5.22 -6.03 -13.45
C ILE A 74 -4.75 -6.70 -14.74
N SER A 75 -3.91 -6.05 -15.53
CA SER A 75 -3.40 -6.57 -16.81
C SER A 75 -2.27 -7.58 -16.67
N ARG A 76 -1.70 -7.77 -15.49
CA ARG A 76 -0.64 -8.76 -15.29
C ARG A 76 -1.18 -10.17 -15.41
N VAL A 77 -0.48 -10.96 -16.21
CA VAL A 77 -0.85 -12.38 -16.42
C VAL A 77 -0.58 -13.15 -15.12
N PRO A 78 -1.59 -13.89 -14.59
CA PRO A 78 -1.39 -14.72 -13.42
C PRO A 78 -0.30 -15.77 -13.64
N SER A 79 0.61 -15.91 -12.68
CA SER A 79 1.76 -16.81 -12.76
C SER A 79 1.70 -17.96 -11.75
N HIS A 80 0.62 -18.10 -11.00
CA HIS A 80 0.46 -19.11 -9.94
C HIS A 80 0.68 -20.55 -10.41
N ARG A 81 0.41 -20.84 -11.70
CA ARG A 81 0.61 -22.18 -12.28
C ARG A 81 2.07 -22.55 -12.54
N ASP A 82 2.95 -21.58 -12.42
CA ASP A 82 4.39 -21.79 -12.54
C ASP A 82 5.04 -22.36 -11.25
N PHE A 83 4.24 -22.52 -10.21
CA PHE A 83 4.67 -23.00 -8.91
C PHE A 83 3.93 -24.28 -8.53
N GLU A 84 4.65 -25.40 -8.51
CA GLU A 84 4.08 -26.73 -8.28
C GLU A 84 3.48 -26.92 -6.87
N PHE A 85 3.92 -26.10 -5.92
CA PHE A 85 3.45 -26.14 -4.54
C PHE A 85 2.16 -25.35 -4.30
N ILE A 86 1.53 -24.85 -5.36
CA ILE A 86 0.26 -24.14 -5.28
C ILE A 86 -0.86 -25.02 -5.81
N SER A 87 -1.78 -25.38 -4.93
CA SER A 87 -3.01 -26.05 -5.30
C SER A 87 -4.12 -25.02 -5.61
N VAL A 88 -4.91 -25.32 -6.64
CA VAL A 88 -5.92 -24.40 -7.17
C VAL A 88 -7.30 -25.01 -7.07
N ASN A 89 -8.24 -24.26 -6.51
CA ASN A 89 -9.66 -24.58 -6.54
C ASN A 89 -10.41 -23.47 -7.30
N ASP A 90 -10.65 -23.69 -8.59
CA ASP A 90 -11.30 -22.71 -9.46
C ASP A 90 -12.78 -22.49 -9.11
N ILE A 91 -13.46 -23.47 -8.54
CA ILE A 91 -14.87 -23.36 -8.15
C ILE A 91 -15.02 -22.39 -6.97
N GLN A 92 -14.15 -22.51 -5.98
CA GLN A 92 -14.16 -21.65 -4.80
C GLN A 92 -13.31 -20.39 -4.97
N LYS A 93 -12.58 -20.27 -6.07
CA LYS A 93 -11.59 -19.22 -6.31
C LYS A 93 -10.56 -19.15 -5.17
N VAL A 94 -9.96 -20.25 -4.85
CA VAL A 94 -8.96 -20.39 -3.80
C VAL A 94 -7.68 -20.95 -4.36
N LEU A 95 -6.58 -20.31 -4.01
CA LEU A 95 -5.24 -20.81 -4.18
C LEU A 95 -4.67 -21.12 -2.80
N LYS A 96 -4.08 -22.28 -2.65
CA LYS A 96 -3.46 -22.69 -1.40
C LYS A 96 -1.99 -23.01 -1.64
N ILE A 97 -1.12 -22.40 -0.88
CA ILE A 97 0.29 -22.80 -0.80
C ILE A 97 0.36 -23.98 0.17
N ASP A 98 0.85 -25.11 -0.32
CA ASP A 98 1.01 -26.30 0.49
C ASP A 98 2.03 -26.07 1.62
N ARG A 99 1.83 -26.76 2.73
CA ARG A 99 2.74 -26.69 3.87
C ARG A 99 4.14 -27.16 3.48
N GLY A 100 5.15 -26.36 3.81
CA GLY A 100 6.53 -26.70 3.47
C GLY A 100 7.47 -25.50 3.51
N ASN A 101 8.63 -25.68 2.93
CA ASN A 101 9.61 -24.61 2.74
C ASN A 101 9.79 -24.38 1.24
N TRP A 102 9.32 -23.24 0.77
CA TRP A 102 9.20 -22.93 -0.64
C TRP A 102 10.00 -21.70 -1.01
N THR A 103 10.48 -21.67 -2.24
CA THR A 103 11.16 -20.52 -2.81
C THR A 103 10.34 -19.93 -3.94
N ILE A 104 10.17 -18.62 -3.91
CA ILE A 104 9.53 -17.82 -4.95
C ILE A 104 10.62 -16.90 -5.52
N ASP A 105 11.15 -17.26 -6.68
CA ASP A 105 12.28 -16.59 -7.36
C ASP A 105 11.86 -15.71 -8.52
N LYS A 106 10.55 -15.57 -8.74
CA LYS A 106 9.90 -14.72 -9.74
C LYS A 106 8.57 -14.24 -9.21
N PRO A 107 7.94 -13.22 -9.82
CA PRO A 107 6.65 -12.72 -9.37
C PRO A 107 5.58 -13.82 -9.30
N LEU A 108 4.98 -14.02 -8.13
CA LEU A 108 3.77 -14.80 -7.95
C LEU A 108 2.56 -13.87 -8.05
N ILE A 109 1.92 -13.88 -9.21
CA ILE A 109 0.75 -13.05 -9.50
C ILE A 109 -0.49 -13.91 -9.42
N MET A 110 -1.41 -13.49 -8.55
CA MET A 110 -2.68 -14.18 -8.33
C MET A 110 -3.71 -13.82 -9.38
N PRO A 111 -4.61 -14.73 -9.76
CA PRO A 111 -5.77 -14.37 -10.56
C PRO A 111 -6.70 -13.42 -9.78
N LEU A 112 -7.44 -12.62 -10.51
CA LEU A 112 -8.39 -11.67 -9.95
C LEU A 112 -9.46 -12.37 -9.10
N ASP A 113 -9.76 -11.79 -7.93
CA ASP A 113 -10.76 -12.26 -6.96
C ASP A 113 -10.47 -13.67 -6.36
N TYR A 114 -9.26 -14.21 -6.51
CA TYR A 114 -8.90 -15.45 -5.80
C TYR A 114 -8.35 -15.14 -4.41
N LYS A 115 -8.75 -15.97 -3.44
CA LYS A 115 -8.19 -15.96 -2.09
C LYS A 115 -6.89 -16.77 -2.07
N LEU A 116 -5.85 -16.24 -1.43
CA LEU A 116 -4.62 -16.98 -1.15
C LEU A 116 -4.64 -17.50 0.28
N LEU A 117 -4.50 -18.80 0.44
CA LEU A 117 -4.40 -19.48 1.74
C LEU A 117 -2.96 -19.94 2.00
N ILE A 118 -2.48 -19.71 3.21
CA ILE A 118 -1.24 -20.31 3.73
C ILE A 118 -1.53 -20.83 5.13
N GLU A 119 -1.15 -22.08 5.38
CA GLU A 119 -1.34 -22.72 6.67
C GLU A 119 -0.08 -22.66 7.53
N GLU A 120 -0.25 -22.95 8.81
CA GLU A 120 0.80 -22.99 9.82
C GLU A 120 2.04 -23.80 9.41
N GLY A 121 3.21 -23.34 9.84
CA GLY A 121 4.48 -24.01 9.59
C GLY A 121 4.97 -23.93 8.15
N THR A 122 4.37 -23.07 7.33
CA THR A 122 4.87 -22.80 5.99
C THR A 122 5.95 -21.72 6.05
N THR A 123 7.05 -21.98 5.36
CA THR A 123 8.11 -20.99 5.15
C THR A 123 8.18 -20.65 3.67
N ILE A 124 8.15 -19.37 3.35
CA ILE A 124 8.30 -18.85 1.99
C ILE A 124 9.55 -17.97 1.94
N ASN A 125 10.46 -18.29 1.04
CA ASN A 125 11.64 -17.50 0.76
C ASN A 125 11.46 -16.79 -0.57
N LEU A 126 11.32 -15.47 -0.52
CA LEU A 126 11.26 -14.62 -1.70
C LEU A 126 12.71 -14.29 -2.10
N THR A 127 13.09 -14.57 -3.35
CA THR A 127 14.47 -14.39 -3.84
C THR A 127 14.47 -13.75 -5.23
N ASN A 128 15.59 -13.17 -5.64
CA ASN A 128 15.79 -12.71 -7.03
C ASN A 128 14.65 -11.83 -7.59
N GLY A 129 14.10 -10.94 -6.78
CA GLY A 129 12.97 -10.11 -7.19
C GLY A 129 11.60 -10.82 -7.17
N GLY A 130 11.54 -12.05 -6.65
CA GLY A 130 10.27 -12.73 -6.38
C GLY A 130 9.44 -11.98 -5.35
N TYR A 131 8.14 -11.87 -5.58
CA TYR A 131 7.17 -11.24 -4.69
C TYR A 131 5.79 -11.87 -4.86
N ILE A 132 4.88 -11.57 -3.95
CA ILE A 132 3.49 -12.03 -4.02
C ILE A 132 2.59 -10.83 -4.30
N LEU A 133 1.85 -10.88 -5.40
CA LEU A 133 0.82 -9.90 -5.76
C LEU A 133 -0.54 -10.57 -5.78
N SER A 134 -1.42 -10.15 -4.88
CA SER A 134 -2.80 -10.63 -4.80
C SER A 134 -3.78 -9.51 -5.12
N GLN A 135 -4.76 -9.81 -5.95
CA GLN A 135 -5.93 -8.98 -6.24
C GLN A 135 -7.19 -9.52 -5.56
N GLY A 136 -7.01 -10.34 -4.57
CA GLY A 136 -8.02 -10.89 -3.69
C GLY A 136 -7.50 -10.98 -2.26
N PRO A 137 -8.33 -11.40 -1.30
CA PRO A 137 -7.93 -11.47 0.10
C PRO A 137 -6.87 -12.55 0.33
N VAL A 138 -6.01 -12.32 1.31
CA VAL A 138 -5.09 -13.33 1.81
C VAL A 138 -5.55 -13.83 3.18
N GLU A 139 -5.38 -15.12 3.43
CA GLU A 139 -5.71 -15.74 4.69
C GLU A 139 -4.53 -16.63 5.11
N PHE A 140 -3.65 -16.05 5.93
CA PHE A 140 -2.44 -16.70 6.41
C PHE A 140 -2.62 -17.00 7.89
N ILE A 141 -2.87 -18.25 8.20
CA ILE A 141 -3.22 -18.70 9.56
C ILE A 141 -2.11 -19.60 10.09
N GLY A 142 -1.22 -18.98 10.84
CA GLY A 142 -0.20 -19.68 11.61
C GLY A 142 -0.66 -20.03 13.02
N LYS A 143 0.26 -20.58 13.81
CA LYS A 143 0.09 -20.79 15.26
C LYS A 143 1.34 -20.31 16.00
N LYS A 144 1.18 -20.02 17.28
CA LYS A 144 2.29 -19.55 18.12
C LYS A 144 3.52 -20.45 18.05
N ASP A 145 3.29 -21.77 18.10
CA ASP A 145 4.37 -22.78 18.10
C ASP A 145 4.74 -23.24 16.66
N ASN A 146 4.01 -22.76 15.66
CA ASN A 146 4.19 -23.12 14.27
C ASN A 146 3.81 -21.95 13.33
N PRO A 147 4.52 -20.82 13.39
CA PRO A 147 4.18 -19.64 12.64
C PRO A 147 4.41 -19.83 11.14
N ILE A 148 3.83 -18.94 10.36
CA ILE A 148 4.16 -18.76 8.95
C ILE A 148 5.34 -17.79 8.87
N LEU A 149 6.35 -18.14 8.09
CA LEU A 149 7.53 -17.29 7.87
C LEU A 149 7.59 -16.87 6.39
N ILE A 150 7.72 -15.58 6.16
CA ILE A 150 7.93 -15.02 4.82
C ILE A 150 9.20 -14.18 4.84
N ASN A 151 10.26 -14.70 4.22
CA ASN A 151 11.59 -14.13 4.27
C ASN A 151 11.98 -13.56 2.91
N GLY A 152 12.59 -12.38 2.88
CA GLY A 152 13.27 -11.83 1.72
C GLY A 152 14.74 -12.24 1.74
N ILE A 153 15.20 -12.89 0.67
CA ILE A 153 16.58 -13.31 0.47
C ILE A 153 17.02 -12.77 -0.89
N ASP A 154 18.27 -12.28 -1.00
CA ASP A 154 18.85 -11.85 -2.28
C ASP A 154 17.89 -10.99 -3.14
N ASN A 155 17.47 -9.86 -2.61
CA ASN A 155 16.50 -8.96 -3.25
C ASN A 155 15.07 -9.51 -3.37
N GLY A 156 14.67 -10.43 -2.51
CA GLY A 156 13.26 -10.84 -2.39
C GLY A 156 12.35 -9.65 -2.08
N GLY A 157 11.28 -9.55 -2.82
CA GLY A 157 10.27 -8.51 -2.66
C GLY A 157 9.35 -8.73 -1.46
N GLY A 158 8.11 -8.36 -1.58
CA GLY A 158 7.15 -8.39 -0.49
C GLY A 158 5.81 -9.03 -0.82
N LEU A 159 4.84 -8.75 0.03
CA LEU A 159 3.43 -9.11 -0.14
C LEU A 159 2.63 -7.86 -0.48
N PHE A 160 1.98 -7.87 -1.60
CA PHE A 160 1.15 -6.76 -2.08
C PHE A 160 -0.27 -7.26 -2.33
N VAL A 161 -1.22 -6.77 -1.54
CA VAL A 161 -2.64 -7.04 -1.70
C VAL A 161 -3.29 -5.76 -2.19
N VAL A 162 -3.76 -5.76 -3.42
CA VAL A 162 -4.30 -4.58 -4.08
C VAL A 162 -5.74 -4.81 -4.54
N ASN A 163 -6.59 -3.81 -4.38
CA ASN A 163 -8.00 -3.85 -4.81
C ASN A 163 -8.81 -5.05 -4.28
N SER A 164 -8.43 -5.60 -3.12
CA SER A 164 -9.20 -6.68 -2.51
C SER A 164 -10.55 -6.17 -1.99
N LYS A 165 -11.65 -6.77 -2.46
CA LYS A 165 -13.01 -6.46 -2.01
C LYS A 165 -13.33 -7.03 -0.63
N ASN A 166 -12.56 -8.00 -0.18
CA ASN A 166 -12.77 -8.70 1.07
C ASN A 166 -11.59 -8.50 2.02
N SER A 167 -11.85 -8.62 3.31
CA SER A 167 -10.83 -8.50 4.35
C SER A 167 -9.82 -9.63 4.27
N SER A 168 -8.55 -9.30 4.48
CA SER A 168 -7.47 -10.26 4.66
C SER A 168 -7.24 -10.57 6.13
N VAL A 169 -6.74 -11.76 6.41
CA VAL A 169 -6.43 -12.22 7.77
C VAL A 169 -4.98 -12.69 7.84
N LEU A 170 -4.24 -12.14 8.79
CA LEU A 170 -2.88 -12.55 9.11
C LEU A 170 -2.82 -12.91 10.59
N ASP A 171 -2.55 -14.16 10.91
CA ASP A 171 -2.41 -14.64 12.28
C ASP A 171 -1.13 -15.45 12.44
N TYR A 172 -0.30 -15.10 13.41
CA TYR A 172 1.02 -15.68 13.64
C TYR A 172 1.87 -15.78 12.37
N VAL A 173 1.99 -14.65 11.63
CA VAL A 173 2.82 -14.48 10.44
C VAL A 173 4.01 -13.61 10.77
N THR A 174 5.19 -14.04 10.39
CA THR A 174 6.43 -13.27 10.52
C THR A 174 6.95 -12.91 9.15
N PHE A 175 7.15 -11.62 8.91
CA PHE A 175 7.81 -11.08 7.72
C PHE A 175 9.23 -10.64 8.10
N LYS A 176 10.22 -11.03 7.31
CA LYS A 176 11.60 -10.73 7.60
C LYS A 176 12.37 -10.38 6.34
N ASP A 177 13.19 -9.32 6.42
CA ASP A 177 14.17 -8.91 5.40
C ASP A 177 13.56 -8.70 3.98
N LEU A 178 12.27 -8.35 3.91
CA LEU A 178 11.58 -8.07 2.66
C LEU A 178 11.98 -6.70 2.09
N LYS A 179 12.01 -6.60 0.76
CA LYS A 179 12.27 -5.34 0.06
C LYS A 179 11.01 -4.76 -0.57
N ASN A 180 11.01 -3.45 -0.72
CA ASN A 180 10.00 -2.77 -1.54
C ASN A 180 10.23 -3.11 -3.01
N LEU A 181 9.15 -3.06 -3.79
CA LEU A 181 9.25 -3.15 -5.24
C LEU A 181 9.50 -1.75 -5.81
N ASP A 182 10.71 -1.56 -6.33
CA ASP A 182 11.07 -0.31 -7.02
C ASP A 182 10.59 -0.29 -8.49
N GLU A 183 10.14 -1.43 -8.99
CA GLU A 183 9.81 -1.63 -10.42
C GLU A 183 8.33 -1.40 -10.75
N ILE A 184 7.51 -1.11 -9.77
CA ILE A 184 6.09 -0.87 -9.99
C ILE A 184 5.86 0.62 -9.91
N SER A 185 5.21 1.19 -10.93
CA SER A 185 4.81 2.61 -11.01
C SER A 185 3.93 3.09 -9.84
N LEU A 186 3.51 2.20 -8.96
CA LEU A 186 2.93 2.52 -7.68
C LEU A 186 4.03 2.65 -6.64
N SER A 187 4.15 3.81 -6.04
CA SER A 187 4.93 4.01 -4.81
C SER A 187 4.31 3.20 -3.68
N LEU A 188 4.52 1.89 -3.69
CA LEU A 188 4.16 1.06 -2.54
C LEU A 188 5.13 1.43 -1.42
N THR A 189 4.62 2.06 -0.38
CA THR A 189 5.42 2.61 0.72
C THR A 189 5.96 1.55 1.68
N GLY A 190 5.63 0.27 1.46
CA GLY A 190 6.08 -0.82 2.31
C GLY A 190 6.22 -2.15 1.56
N SER A 191 7.05 -3.03 2.08
CA SER A 191 7.22 -4.39 1.56
C SER A 191 6.06 -5.33 1.90
N VAL A 192 5.17 -4.92 2.80
CA VAL A 192 3.87 -5.56 3.06
C VAL A 192 2.81 -4.48 2.95
N THR A 193 1.99 -4.55 1.92
CA THR A 193 1.03 -3.49 1.60
C THR A 193 -0.36 -4.07 1.34
N PHE A 194 -1.36 -3.44 1.91
CA PHE A 194 -2.79 -3.68 1.68
C PHE A 194 -3.42 -2.37 1.21
N TYR A 195 -3.92 -2.38 -0.03
CA TYR A 195 -4.47 -1.19 -0.70
C TYR A 195 -5.85 -1.47 -1.29
#